data_cc8ca5a9d76c8318c8bc064f4baf5085
#
_entry.id   cc8ca5a9d76c8318c8bc064f4baf5085
#
_cell.length_a   1.000
_cell.length_b   1.000
_cell.length_c   1.000
_cell.angle_alpha   90.00
_cell.angle_beta   90.00
_cell.angle_gamma   90.00
#
_symmetry.space_group_name_H-M   'P 1'
#
loop_
_entity.id
_entity.type
_entity.pdbx_description
1 polymer ?
#
loop_
_entity_poly.entity_id
_entity_poly.type
_entity_poly.pdbx_seq_one_letter_code
_entity_poly.pdbx_strand_id
1 'polypeptide(L)'
;MKFSESWLREWVNPAVSTDELTHQITMAGLEVDDVLPVAGSFTGVKVGKVVECGQHPDADKLRVTKVDVGAEELLDIVCGASNCRLGIKVAVATVGAVLPGDFKIKKAKLRGQPSHGMLCSFSELGIDVESDGIMELAEDAAVGTDFREFLGLDDVTVDVDLTANRADCFSIRGMAREVGVLNRADVTEPAVNAVAPAIDDQVSIEVKAPAACPRYLGRVVKNVNVQAETPLWMQEKLRRCGIRSIDPVVDITNFVLLEQGQPMHAFDLAKIEGGIVVRMAEQGEKLTLLDGNEAELNADTLVCLLYTSPSPRDS
;
A
#
# COMPACT_ATOMS: atom_id res chain seq x y z
N MET A 1 13.71 -1.96 -7.57
CA MET A 1 12.28 -2.32 -7.34
C MET A 1 12.14 -2.89 -5.95
N LYS A 2 11.20 -2.32 -5.17
CA LYS A 2 10.90 -2.85 -3.84
C LYS A 2 9.70 -3.77 -3.88
N PHE A 3 9.77 -4.90 -3.17
CA PHE A 3 8.64 -5.81 -3.01
C PHE A 3 8.70 -6.56 -1.68
N SER A 4 7.51 -6.95 -1.19
CA SER A 4 7.36 -7.78 0.00
C SER A 4 7.67 -9.25 -0.35
N GLU A 5 8.51 -9.91 0.44
CA GLU A 5 8.78 -11.34 0.27
C GLU A 5 7.52 -12.18 0.46
N SER A 6 6.69 -11.85 1.45
CA SER A 6 5.44 -12.56 1.68
C SER A 6 4.49 -12.46 0.48
N TRP A 7 4.42 -11.30 -0.19
CA TRP A 7 3.62 -11.15 -1.41
C TRP A 7 4.18 -11.98 -2.57
N LEU A 8 5.50 -12.02 -2.75
CA LEU A 8 6.13 -12.90 -3.73
C LEU A 8 5.81 -14.37 -3.44
N ARG A 9 5.82 -14.78 -2.16
CA ARG A 9 5.54 -16.15 -1.73
C ARG A 9 4.08 -16.57 -1.92
N GLU A 10 3.14 -15.63 -2.06
CA GLU A 10 1.77 -15.93 -2.50
C GLU A 10 1.73 -16.48 -3.93
N TRP A 11 2.71 -16.13 -4.77
CA TRP A 11 2.81 -16.53 -6.17
C TRP A 11 3.72 -17.73 -6.38
N VAL A 12 4.84 -17.77 -5.68
CA VAL A 12 5.84 -18.83 -5.77
C VAL A 12 6.49 -19.01 -4.40
N ASN A 13 6.41 -20.21 -3.83
CA ASN A 13 6.90 -20.46 -2.49
C ASN A 13 7.92 -21.61 -2.46
N PRO A 14 9.17 -21.40 -2.91
CA PRO A 14 10.23 -22.39 -2.80
C PRO A 14 10.61 -22.58 -1.32
N ALA A 15 11.04 -23.81 -0.96
CA ALA A 15 11.46 -24.16 0.39
C ALA A 15 12.90 -23.68 0.67
N VAL A 16 13.13 -22.37 0.54
CA VAL A 16 14.42 -21.70 0.78
C VAL A 16 14.23 -20.57 1.78
N SER A 17 15.29 -20.23 2.52
CA SER A 17 15.29 -19.07 3.42
C SER A 17 15.32 -17.75 2.64
N THR A 18 15.03 -16.63 3.33
CA THR A 18 15.16 -15.28 2.77
C THR A 18 16.57 -15.04 2.22
N ASP A 19 17.61 -15.42 2.96
CA ASP A 19 18.99 -15.25 2.56
C ASP A 19 19.33 -16.06 1.30
N GLU A 20 18.84 -17.29 1.21
CA GLU A 20 19.03 -18.13 0.00
C GLU A 20 18.26 -17.55 -1.19
N LEU A 21 17.03 -17.10 -0.98
CA LEU A 21 16.20 -16.51 -2.04
C LEU A 21 16.87 -15.26 -2.63
N THR A 22 17.27 -14.32 -1.78
CA THR A 22 17.92 -13.07 -2.21
C THR A 22 19.27 -13.31 -2.85
N HIS A 23 20.05 -14.30 -2.36
CA HIS A 23 21.27 -14.73 -3.01
C HIS A 23 21.01 -15.31 -4.40
N GLN A 24 20.01 -16.17 -4.57
CA GLN A 24 19.64 -16.75 -5.88
C GLN A 24 19.23 -15.65 -6.87
N ILE A 25 18.42 -14.68 -6.44
CA ILE A 25 17.96 -13.55 -7.24
C ILE A 25 19.18 -12.74 -7.73
N THR A 26 20.10 -12.41 -6.82
CA THR A 26 21.34 -11.69 -7.16
C THR A 26 22.20 -12.47 -8.15
N MET A 27 22.39 -13.77 -7.93
CA MET A 27 23.20 -14.63 -8.82
C MET A 27 22.56 -14.83 -10.20
N ALA A 28 21.26 -14.61 -10.33
CA ALA A 28 20.54 -14.58 -11.60
C ALA A 28 20.66 -13.24 -12.35
N GLY A 29 21.41 -12.27 -11.80
CA GLY A 29 21.64 -10.96 -12.41
C GLY A 29 20.61 -9.89 -12.04
N LEU A 30 19.86 -10.10 -10.96
CA LEU A 30 18.94 -9.13 -10.36
C LEU A 30 19.51 -8.74 -8.99
N GLU A 31 20.37 -7.72 -8.97
CA GLU A 31 21.12 -7.32 -7.78
C GLU A 31 20.20 -6.90 -6.63
N VAL A 32 20.30 -7.58 -5.50
CA VAL A 32 19.58 -7.21 -4.27
C VAL A 32 20.42 -6.21 -3.50
N ASP A 33 19.92 -4.97 -3.41
CA ASP A 33 20.59 -3.87 -2.71
C ASP A 33 20.35 -3.93 -1.21
N ASP A 34 19.11 -4.27 -0.79
CA ASP A 34 18.73 -4.24 0.62
C ASP A 34 17.61 -5.24 0.94
N VAL A 35 17.58 -5.67 2.21
CA VAL A 35 16.53 -6.52 2.78
C VAL A 35 16.15 -5.95 4.14
N LEU A 36 15.01 -5.28 4.21
CA LEU A 36 14.58 -4.54 5.39
C LEU A 36 13.31 -5.14 6.00
N PRO A 37 13.23 -5.26 7.33
CA PRO A 37 11.99 -5.68 7.98
C PRO A 37 10.88 -4.66 7.74
N VAL A 38 9.65 -5.12 7.52
CA VAL A 38 8.49 -4.27 7.21
C VAL A 38 7.97 -3.46 8.40
N ALA A 39 8.43 -3.81 9.62
CA ALA A 39 8.10 -3.13 10.87
C ALA A 39 9.25 -3.26 11.87
N GLY A 40 9.25 -2.42 12.90
CA GLY A 40 10.17 -2.54 14.01
C GLY A 40 9.99 -3.84 14.81
N SER A 41 10.98 -4.15 15.64
CA SER A 41 10.88 -5.27 16.57
C SER A 41 10.01 -4.87 17.76
N PHE A 42 8.89 -5.56 17.97
CA PHE A 42 8.02 -5.36 19.14
C PHE A 42 7.27 -6.65 19.49
N THR A 43 6.80 -6.72 20.74
CA THR A 43 6.01 -7.84 21.26
C THR A 43 4.89 -7.34 22.16
N GLY A 44 3.83 -8.16 22.35
CA GLY A 44 2.75 -7.86 23.30
C GLY A 44 1.80 -6.74 22.86
N VAL A 45 1.74 -6.46 21.54
CA VAL A 45 0.77 -5.57 20.93
C VAL A 45 -0.40 -6.40 20.40
N LYS A 46 -1.63 -5.96 20.67
CA LYS A 46 -2.85 -6.65 20.28
C LYS A 46 -3.82 -5.71 19.57
N VAL A 47 -4.71 -6.27 18.77
CA VAL A 47 -5.89 -5.57 18.29
C VAL A 47 -6.82 -5.32 19.48
N GLY A 48 -7.19 -4.06 19.74
CA GLY A 48 -8.13 -3.69 20.78
C GLY A 48 -9.25 -2.80 20.25
N LYS A 49 -10.33 -2.69 21.04
CA LYS A 49 -11.45 -1.81 20.77
C LYS A 49 -11.66 -0.84 21.91
N VAL A 50 -11.78 0.45 21.60
CA VAL A 50 -12.11 1.47 22.60
C VAL A 50 -13.61 1.37 22.92
N VAL A 51 -13.94 0.86 24.10
CA VAL A 51 -15.33 0.63 24.54
C VAL A 51 -15.89 1.73 25.44
N GLU A 52 -15.01 2.54 26.05
CA GLU A 52 -15.36 3.79 26.73
C GLU A 52 -14.30 4.84 26.40
N CYS A 53 -14.71 6.10 26.19
CA CYS A 53 -13.82 7.21 25.95
C CYS A 53 -14.41 8.49 26.55
N GLY A 54 -13.70 9.08 27.50
CA GLY A 54 -14.11 10.31 28.18
C GLY A 54 -12.98 11.33 28.26
N GLN A 55 -13.34 12.58 28.57
CA GLN A 55 -12.38 13.63 28.84
C GLN A 55 -11.61 13.35 30.13
N HIS A 56 -10.28 13.56 30.13
CA HIS A 56 -9.49 13.48 31.36
C HIS A 56 -9.87 14.64 32.30
N PRO A 57 -10.10 14.38 33.62
CA PRO A 57 -10.57 15.40 34.55
C PRO A 57 -9.61 16.58 34.73
N ASP A 58 -8.30 16.34 34.63
CA ASP A 58 -7.26 17.35 34.92
C ASP A 58 -6.37 17.66 33.69
N ALA A 59 -6.81 17.32 32.46
CA ALA A 59 -6.01 17.55 31.26
C ALA A 59 -6.87 17.62 29.98
N ASP A 60 -6.93 18.82 29.37
CA ASP A 60 -7.76 19.09 28.20
C ASP A 60 -7.39 18.27 26.95
N LYS A 61 -6.11 17.90 26.81
CA LYS A 61 -5.60 17.15 25.65
C LYS A 61 -5.61 15.63 25.84
N LEU A 62 -5.99 15.12 27.03
CA LEU A 62 -5.98 13.71 27.31
C LEU A 62 -7.39 13.11 27.33
N ARG A 63 -7.50 11.86 26.93
CA ARG A 63 -8.70 11.02 27.04
C ARG A 63 -8.42 9.88 28.02
N VAL A 64 -9.42 9.54 28.83
CA VAL A 64 -9.44 8.32 29.64
C VAL A 64 -10.31 7.31 28.89
N THR A 65 -9.74 6.14 28.62
CA THR A 65 -10.40 5.10 27.84
C THR A 65 -10.46 3.79 28.59
N LYS A 66 -11.49 2.98 28.31
CA LYS A 66 -11.47 1.54 28.56
C LYS A 66 -11.37 0.81 27.23
N VAL A 67 -10.46 -0.13 27.18
CA VAL A 67 -10.09 -0.83 25.96
C VAL A 67 -10.26 -2.34 26.15
N ASP A 68 -11.04 -2.94 25.28
CA ASP A 68 -11.16 -4.40 25.17
C ASP A 68 -10.00 -4.91 24.30
N VAL A 69 -9.22 -5.84 24.82
CA VAL A 69 -8.11 -6.53 24.12
C VAL A 69 -8.32 -8.05 24.07
N GLY A 70 -9.57 -8.50 24.22
CA GLY A 70 -9.93 -9.91 24.25
C GLY A 70 -9.54 -10.62 25.56
N ALA A 71 -9.34 -9.87 26.65
CA ALA A 71 -9.07 -10.37 27.99
C ALA A 71 -10.35 -10.32 28.86
N GLU A 72 -10.32 -10.96 30.05
CA GLU A 72 -11.47 -10.91 30.98
C GLU A 72 -11.74 -9.49 31.49
N GLU A 73 -10.70 -8.68 31.66
CA GLU A 73 -10.80 -7.30 32.17
C GLU A 73 -10.46 -6.29 31.08
N LEU A 74 -11.21 -5.18 31.06
CA LEU A 74 -10.92 -4.03 30.23
C LEU A 74 -9.67 -3.30 30.75
N LEU A 75 -8.87 -2.77 29.84
CA LEU A 75 -7.70 -1.98 30.20
C LEU A 75 -8.07 -0.49 30.33
N ASP A 76 -7.70 0.11 31.46
CA ASP A 76 -7.70 1.56 31.61
C ASP A 76 -6.46 2.11 30.89
N ILE A 77 -6.65 2.99 29.90
CA ILE A 77 -5.56 3.61 29.16
C ILE A 77 -5.84 5.09 28.99
N VAL A 78 -4.82 5.93 29.27
CA VAL A 78 -4.87 7.37 29.00
C VAL A 78 -4.20 7.61 27.66
N CYS A 79 -4.90 8.29 26.76
CA CYS A 79 -4.44 8.59 25.39
C CYS A 79 -4.44 10.09 25.12
N GLY A 80 -3.38 10.58 24.49
CA GLY A 80 -3.23 11.98 24.06
C GLY A 80 -3.50 12.24 22.59
N ALA A 81 -3.82 11.21 21.81
CA ALA A 81 -4.07 11.34 20.39
C ALA A 81 -5.42 12.02 20.11
N SER A 82 -5.44 12.94 19.14
CA SER A 82 -6.63 13.71 18.76
C SER A 82 -7.74 12.86 18.16
N ASN A 83 -7.37 11.75 17.49
CA ASN A 83 -8.28 10.82 16.86
C ASN A 83 -8.86 9.75 17.82
N CYS A 84 -8.44 9.74 19.10
CA CYS A 84 -8.94 8.80 20.08
C CYS A 84 -10.42 9.04 20.40
N ARG A 85 -11.28 8.04 20.11
CA ARG A 85 -12.74 8.12 20.30
C ARG A 85 -13.35 6.74 20.58
N LEU A 86 -14.59 6.76 21.08
CA LEU A 86 -15.37 5.56 21.32
C LEU A 86 -15.59 4.75 20.03
N GLY A 87 -15.47 3.44 20.13
CA GLY A 87 -15.86 2.47 19.11
C GLY A 87 -14.75 2.07 18.13
N ILE A 88 -13.67 2.86 18.01
CA ILE A 88 -12.57 2.54 17.10
C ILE A 88 -11.79 1.30 17.53
N LYS A 89 -11.27 0.56 16.55
CA LYS A 89 -10.28 -0.49 16.77
C LYS A 89 -8.89 0.06 16.54
N VAL A 90 -7.95 -0.36 17.36
CA VAL A 90 -6.60 0.23 17.46
C VAL A 90 -5.56 -0.82 17.82
N ALA A 91 -4.28 -0.51 17.55
CA ALA A 91 -3.16 -1.30 18.06
C ALA A 91 -2.90 -0.92 19.53
N VAL A 92 -2.89 -1.91 20.43
CA VAL A 92 -2.77 -1.76 21.89
C VAL A 92 -1.55 -2.49 22.40
N ALA A 93 -0.56 -1.76 22.87
CA ALA A 93 0.55 -2.33 23.63
C ALA A 93 0.11 -2.58 25.07
N THR A 94 0.06 -3.85 25.47
CA THR A 94 -0.34 -4.27 26.83
C THR A 94 0.80 -4.15 27.82
N VAL A 95 0.52 -4.22 29.12
CA VAL A 95 1.58 -4.21 30.14
C VAL A 95 2.51 -5.40 29.93
N GLY A 96 3.82 -5.13 29.85
CA GLY A 96 4.86 -6.10 29.52
C GLY A 96 5.26 -6.13 28.06
N ALA A 97 4.51 -5.47 27.16
CA ALA A 97 4.91 -5.26 25.78
C ALA A 97 6.26 -4.55 25.70
N VAL A 98 7.04 -4.91 24.71
CA VAL A 98 8.31 -4.24 24.37
C VAL A 98 8.17 -3.66 22.99
N LEU A 99 8.35 -2.36 22.85
CA LEU A 99 8.28 -1.61 21.59
C LEU A 99 9.70 -1.34 21.05
N PRO A 100 9.83 -0.85 19.81
CA PRO A 100 11.12 -0.49 19.23
C PRO A 100 11.94 0.41 20.17
N GLY A 101 13.27 0.20 20.20
CA GLY A 101 14.17 0.86 21.15
C GLY A 101 14.11 0.31 22.59
N ASP A 102 13.67 -0.94 22.75
CA ASP A 102 13.53 -1.62 24.04
C ASP A 102 12.59 -0.90 25.02
N PHE A 103 11.63 -0.13 24.48
CA PHE A 103 10.67 0.59 25.31
C PHE A 103 9.62 -0.34 25.88
N LYS A 104 9.73 -0.60 27.19
CA LYS A 104 8.87 -1.54 27.90
C LYS A 104 7.62 -0.88 28.50
N ILE A 105 6.45 -1.35 28.13
CA ILE A 105 5.17 -0.87 28.67
C ILE A 105 4.98 -1.35 30.10
N LYS A 106 4.73 -0.41 31.01
CA LYS A 106 4.51 -0.66 32.45
C LYS A 106 3.19 -0.05 32.87
N LYS A 107 2.64 -0.55 33.99
CA LYS A 107 1.52 0.12 34.68
C LYS A 107 1.97 1.53 35.08
N ALA A 108 1.19 2.53 34.70
CA ALA A 108 1.48 3.94 34.98
C ALA A 108 0.24 4.65 35.52
N LYS A 109 0.46 5.84 36.07
CA LYS A 109 -0.60 6.82 36.34
C LYS A 109 -0.23 8.12 35.62
N LEU A 110 -1.14 8.59 34.79
CA LEU A 110 -0.99 9.84 34.05
C LEU A 110 -1.95 10.88 34.65
N ARG A 111 -1.39 11.89 35.31
CA ARG A 111 -2.14 12.92 36.04
C ARG A 111 -3.24 12.33 36.94
N GLY A 112 -2.89 11.31 37.75
CA GLY A 112 -3.80 10.66 38.67
C GLY A 112 -4.67 9.52 38.10
N GLN A 113 -4.85 9.43 36.79
CA GLN A 113 -5.63 8.36 36.14
C GLN A 113 -4.75 7.14 35.84
N PRO A 114 -5.25 5.90 36.07
CA PRO A 114 -4.50 4.69 35.72
C PRO A 114 -4.33 4.55 34.21
N SER A 115 -3.16 4.05 33.79
CA SER A 115 -2.90 3.68 32.39
C SER A 115 -2.14 2.36 32.36
N HIS A 116 -2.81 1.31 31.91
CA HIS A 116 -2.31 -0.08 31.91
C HIS A 116 -2.05 -0.57 30.49
N GLY A 117 -1.46 0.28 29.67
CA GLY A 117 -1.16 0.02 28.28
C GLY A 117 -0.94 1.32 27.51
N MET A 118 -0.78 1.20 26.20
CA MET A 118 -0.63 2.33 25.29
C MET A 118 -1.35 2.03 23.98
N LEU A 119 -2.11 3.01 23.47
CA LEU A 119 -2.64 2.98 22.11
C LEU A 119 -1.52 3.46 21.17
N CYS A 120 -1.17 2.66 20.19
CA CYS A 120 0.02 2.89 19.38
C CYS A 120 -0.29 3.60 18.05
N SER A 121 0.63 4.48 17.65
CA SER A 121 0.76 5.00 16.29
C SER A 121 1.59 4.04 15.42
N PHE A 122 1.64 4.30 14.11
CA PHE A 122 2.53 3.56 13.20
C PHE A 122 4.00 3.71 13.59
N SER A 123 4.45 4.92 13.87
CA SER A 123 5.85 5.23 14.20
C SER A 123 6.34 4.54 15.47
N GLU A 124 5.47 4.39 16.50
CA GLU A 124 5.81 3.69 17.73
C GLU A 124 6.05 2.19 17.52
N LEU A 125 5.49 1.61 16.45
CA LEU A 125 5.70 0.24 16.06
C LEU A 125 6.82 0.07 15.02
N GLY A 126 7.52 1.18 14.67
CA GLY A 126 8.55 1.18 13.64
C GLY A 126 8.00 0.85 12.25
N ILE A 127 6.76 1.24 11.99
CA ILE A 127 6.12 1.15 10.69
C ILE A 127 6.22 2.53 10.04
N ASP A 128 6.87 2.60 8.88
CA ASP A 128 7.12 3.86 8.16
C ASP A 128 5.85 4.30 7.42
N VAL A 129 5.02 5.05 8.14
CA VAL A 129 3.80 5.70 7.64
C VAL A 129 3.69 7.08 8.27
N GLU A 130 3.59 8.12 7.45
CA GLU A 130 3.24 9.46 7.93
C GLU A 130 1.77 9.46 8.36
N SER A 131 1.53 9.51 9.65
CA SER A 131 0.18 9.61 10.21
C SER A 131 0.18 10.41 11.51
N ASP A 132 -0.87 11.18 11.71
CA ASP A 132 -1.12 11.88 12.98
C ASP A 132 -2.02 11.02 13.87
N GLY A 133 -1.59 10.79 15.12
CA GLY A 133 -2.37 10.08 16.11
C GLY A 133 -2.14 8.57 16.15
N ILE A 134 -3.11 7.86 16.76
CA ILE A 134 -3.07 6.40 16.90
C ILE A 134 -3.54 5.71 15.63
N MET A 135 -3.03 4.50 15.41
CA MET A 135 -3.41 3.66 14.29
C MET A 135 -4.87 3.19 14.44
N GLU A 136 -5.71 3.54 13.48
CA GLU A 136 -7.08 3.04 13.40
C GLU A 136 -7.12 1.80 12.50
N LEU A 137 -7.84 0.78 12.96
CA LEU A 137 -7.99 -0.49 12.26
C LEU A 137 -9.40 -0.64 11.71
N ALA A 138 -9.55 -1.45 10.66
CA ALA A 138 -10.85 -1.74 10.07
C ALA A 138 -11.83 -2.37 11.09
N GLU A 139 -13.12 -2.18 10.88
CA GLU A 139 -14.16 -2.65 11.79
C GLU A 139 -14.20 -4.18 11.94
N ASP A 140 -13.74 -4.92 10.97
CA ASP A 140 -13.66 -6.39 10.96
C ASP A 140 -12.42 -6.94 11.68
N ALA A 141 -11.43 -6.10 12.07
CA ALA A 141 -10.26 -6.55 12.82
C ALA A 141 -10.66 -7.30 14.09
N ALA A 142 -10.21 -8.53 14.25
CA ALA A 142 -10.57 -9.38 15.39
C ALA A 142 -9.88 -8.92 16.69
N VAL A 143 -10.66 -8.47 17.67
CA VAL A 143 -10.15 -8.02 18.96
C VAL A 143 -9.43 -9.17 19.70
N GLY A 144 -8.27 -8.87 20.27
CA GLY A 144 -7.43 -9.83 21.00
C GLY A 144 -6.37 -10.52 20.15
N THR A 145 -6.44 -10.44 18.82
CA THR A 145 -5.41 -10.98 17.93
C THR A 145 -4.08 -10.28 18.16
N ASP A 146 -2.98 -11.04 18.10
CA ASP A 146 -1.63 -10.46 18.07
C ASP A 146 -1.49 -9.54 16.86
N PHE A 147 -0.96 -8.35 17.08
CA PHE A 147 -0.93 -7.32 16.02
C PHE A 147 0.07 -7.64 14.91
N ARG A 148 1.19 -8.32 15.21
CA ARG A 148 2.13 -8.78 14.19
C ARG A 148 1.48 -9.83 13.28
N GLU A 149 0.73 -10.76 13.88
CA GLU A 149 -0.03 -11.77 13.15
C GLU A 149 -1.15 -11.13 12.31
N PHE A 150 -1.90 -10.18 12.87
CA PHE A 150 -3.00 -9.49 12.19
C PHE A 150 -2.56 -8.79 10.91
N LEU A 151 -1.42 -8.08 10.93
CA LEU A 151 -0.87 -7.40 9.75
C LEU A 151 0.17 -8.22 8.99
N GLY A 152 0.51 -9.44 9.43
CA GLY A 152 1.57 -10.25 8.79
C GLY A 152 2.92 -9.51 8.77
N LEU A 153 3.35 -8.98 9.93
CA LEU A 153 4.55 -8.14 10.03
C LEU A 153 5.86 -8.92 10.15
N ASP A 154 5.81 -10.24 10.17
CA ASP A 154 7.00 -11.10 10.08
C ASP A 154 7.36 -11.30 8.60
N ASP A 155 7.72 -10.21 7.95
CA ASP A 155 7.99 -10.07 6.53
C ASP A 155 9.14 -9.10 6.30
N VAL A 156 9.73 -9.15 5.10
CA VAL A 156 10.76 -8.21 4.67
C VAL A 156 10.42 -7.58 3.33
N THR A 157 10.88 -6.35 3.16
CA THR A 157 10.94 -5.70 1.86
C THR A 157 12.30 -5.99 1.23
N VAL A 158 12.29 -6.55 0.05
CA VAL A 158 13.49 -6.77 -0.77
C VAL A 158 13.60 -5.64 -1.79
N ASP A 159 14.74 -4.95 -1.83
CA ASP A 159 15.04 -3.93 -2.84
C ASP A 159 15.97 -4.51 -3.89
N VAL A 160 15.54 -4.49 -5.16
CA VAL A 160 16.28 -5.07 -6.29
C VAL A 160 16.57 -3.98 -7.32
N ASP A 161 17.82 -3.82 -7.70
CA ASP A 161 18.22 -3.01 -8.85
C ASP A 161 17.98 -3.78 -10.16
N LEU A 162 17.09 -3.25 -10.98
CA LEU A 162 16.70 -3.85 -12.25
C LEU A 162 17.38 -3.11 -13.41
N THR A 163 18.21 -3.83 -14.15
CA THR A 163 18.76 -3.30 -15.39
C THR A 163 17.69 -3.11 -16.46
N ALA A 164 17.90 -2.19 -17.38
CA ALA A 164 16.92 -1.81 -18.41
C ALA A 164 16.45 -2.97 -19.30
N ASN A 165 17.26 -4.04 -19.43
CA ASN A 165 16.91 -5.24 -20.19
C ASN A 165 16.09 -6.27 -19.39
N ARG A 166 15.82 -6.03 -18.10
CA ARG A 166 15.05 -6.91 -17.20
C ARG A 166 13.73 -6.28 -16.75
N ALA A 167 13.13 -5.46 -17.61
CA ALA A 167 11.80 -4.89 -17.36
C ALA A 167 10.69 -5.94 -17.14
N ASP A 168 10.90 -7.17 -17.61
CA ASP A 168 10.05 -8.33 -17.34
C ASP A 168 9.92 -8.64 -15.84
N CYS A 169 10.94 -8.32 -15.03
CA CYS A 169 10.95 -8.52 -13.58
C CYS A 169 10.40 -7.32 -12.79
N PHE A 170 9.92 -6.28 -13.45
CA PHE A 170 9.38 -5.08 -12.78
C PHE A 170 7.93 -5.29 -12.28
N SER A 171 7.66 -6.46 -11.70
CA SER A 171 6.40 -6.79 -11.04
C SER A 171 6.55 -8.07 -10.19
N ILE A 172 5.62 -8.29 -9.26
CA ILE A 172 5.53 -9.55 -8.49
C ILE A 172 5.43 -10.75 -9.43
N ARG A 173 4.59 -10.64 -10.47
CA ARG A 173 4.42 -11.67 -11.48
C ARG A 173 5.73 -12.02 -12.20
N GLY A 174 6.50 -11.01 -12.58
CA GLY A 174 7.80 -11.20 -13.24
C GLY A 174 8.82 -11.83 -12.31
N MET A 175 8.95 -11.31 -11.09
CA MET A 175 9.82 -11.87 -10.07
C MET A 175 9.45 -13.31 -9.71
N ALA A 176 8.14 -13.61 -9.60
CA ALA A 176 7.68 -14.96 -9.31
C ALA A 176 8.08 -15.96 -10.41
N ARG A 177 8.01 -15.55 -11.67
CA ARG A 177 8.46 -16.39 -12.81
C ARG A 177 9.96 -16.66 -12.75
N GLU A 178 10.75 -15.66 -12.45
CA GLU A 178 12.21 -15.82 -12.30
C GLU A 178 12.53 -16.78 -11.14
N VAL A 179 11.96 -16.53 -9.96
CA VAL A 179 12.14 -17.40 -8.78
C VAL A 179 11.65 -18.82 -9.04
N GLY A 180 10.52 -18.95 -9.77
CA GLY A 180 9.99 -20.26 -10.20
C GLY A 180 10.98 -21.04 -11.06
N VAL A 181 11.62 -20.38 -12.03
CA VAL A 181 12.66 -21.00 -12.87
C VAL A 181 13.87 -21.41 -12.04
N LEU A 182 14.37 -20.51 -11.18
CA LEU A 182 15.56 -20.78 -10.34
C LEU A 182 15.37 -21.97 -9.41
N ASN A 183 14.14 -22.14 -8.87
CA ASN A 183 13.83 -23.18 -7.89
C ASN A 183 13.08 -24.39 -8.49
N ARG A 184 12.74 -24.37 -9.78
CA ARG A 184 11.89 -25.36 -10.43
C ARG A 184 10.55 -25.53 -9.69
N ALA A 185 10.01 -24.40 -9.21
CA ALA A 185 8.76 -24.31 -8.48
C ALA A 185 7.65 -23.76 -9.38
N ASP A 186 6.45 -24.28 -9.23
CA ASP A 186 5.30 -23.80 -9.97
C ASP A 186 4.89 -22.41 -9.48
N VAL A 187 4.52 -21.53 -10.43
CA VAL A 187 3.98 -20.20 -10.15
C VAL A 187 2.46 -20.26 -10.15
N THR A 188 1.84 -19.87 -9.06
CA THR A 188 0.38 -19.80 -8.91
C THR A 188 -0.08 -18.36 -9.16
N GLU A 189 -0.59 -18.09 -10.36
CA GLU A 189 -1.17 -16.76 -10.64
C GLU A 189 -2.54 -16.62 -9.95
N PRO A 190 -2.87 -15.45 -9.37
CA PRO A 190 -4.20 -15.21 -8.80
C PRO A 190 -5.27 -15.39 -9.88
N ALA A 191 -6.39 -16.01 -9.51
CA ALA A 191 -7.52 -16.18 -10.40
C ALA A 191 -8.16 -14.84 -10.72
N VAL A 192 -8.05 -14.37 -11.96
CA VAL A 192 -8.71 -13.17 -12.45
C VAL A 192 -9.98 -13.54 -13.19
N ASN A 193 -11.13 -13.27 -12.57
CA ASN A 193 -12.43 -13.50 -13.20
C ASN A 193 -12.84 -12.25 -14.01
N ALA A 194 -13.27 -12.48 -15.26
CA ALA A 194 -13.80 -11.41 -16.07
C ALA A 194 -15.09 -10.83 -15.45
N VAL A 195 -15.11 -9.53 -15.22
CA VAL A 195 -16.31 -8.80 -14.77
C VAL A 195 -17.04 -8.27 -15.99
N ALA A 196 -18.24 -8.78 -16.26
CA ALA A 196 -19.07 -8.30 -17.35
C ALA A 196 -19.42 -6.81 -17.16
N PRO A 197 -19.51 -6.01 -18.24
CA PRO A 197 -19.99 -4.64 -18.15
C PRO A 197 -21.44 -4.60 -17.67
N ALA A 198 -21.71 -3.69 -16.72
CA ALA A 198 -23.08 -3.42 -16.22
C ALA A 198 -23.76 -2.24 -16.92
N ILE A 199 -23.01 -1.54 -17.77
CA ILE A 199 -23.45 -0.37 -18.54
C ILE A 199 -22.89 -0.45 -19.95
N ASP A 200 -23.54 0.21 -20.91
CA ASP A 200 -23.13 0.25 -22.33
C ASP A 200 -22.29 1.49 -22.67
N ASP A 201 -21.95 2.31 -21.70
CA ASP A 201 -21.17 3.53 -21.89
C ASP A 201 -19.76 3.21 -22.44
N GLN A 202 -19.35 3.97 -23.44
CA GLN A 202 -18.06 3.84 -24.11
C GLN A 202 -17.43 5.21 -24.29
N VAL A 203 -16.09 5.25 -24.26
CA VAL A 203 -15.28 6.38 -24.69
C VAL A 203 -14.61 6.02 -26.00
N SER A 204 -14.61 6.93 -26.98
CA SER A 204 -13.89 6.73 -28.23
C SER A 204 -12.39 6.61 -27.96
N ILE A 205 -11.75 5.58 -28.50
CA ILE A 205 -10.30 5.39 -28.47
C ILE A 205 -9.79 5.23 -29.89
N GLU A 206 -8.89 6.11 -30.30
CA GLU A 206 -8.25 6.06 -31.62
C GLU A 206 -6.75 5.83 -31.46
N VAL A 207 -6.21 4.76 -32.04
CA VAL A 207 -4.76 4.48 -32.05
C VAL A 207 -4.20 4.85 -33.40
N LYS A 208 -3.54 6.04 -33.47
CA LYS A 208 -2.88 6.55 -34.72
C LYS A 208 -1.45 6.05 -34.87
N ALA A 209 -0.84 5.49 -33.81
CA ALA A 209 0.51 4.96 -33.81
C ALA A 209 0.54 3.46 -33.49
N PRO A 210 -0.05 2.57 -34.32
CA PRO A 210 -0.18 1.15 -33.98
C PRO A 210 1.16 0.40 -33.91
N ALA A 211 2.22 0.92 -34.52
CA ALA A 211 3.56 0.37 -34.43
C ALA A 211 4.17 0.57 -33.00
N ALA A 212 3.88 1.73 -32.38
CA ALA A 212 4.39 2.08 -31.06
C ALA A 212 3.43 1.60 -29.94
N CYS A 213 2.11 1.65 -30.19
CA CYS A 213 1.08 1.16 -29.27
C CYS A 213 0.10 0.27 -30.03
N PRO A 214 0.33 -1.04 -30.12
CA PRO A 214 -0.52 -1.93 -30.93
C PRO A 214 -1.92 -2.15 -30.35
N ARG A 215 -2.10 -1.85 -29.04
CA ARG A 215 -3.38 -2.04 -28.35
C ARG A 215 -3.53 -1.11 -27.16
N TYR A 216 -4.64 -0.37 -27.13
CA TYR A 216 -5.05 0.45 -25.99
C TYR A 216 -6.48 0.10 -25.59
N LEU A 217 -6.71 -0.15 -24.31
CA LEU A 217 -8.00 -0.58 -23.79
C LEU A 217 -8.49 0.43 -22.76
N GLY A 218 -9.79 0.75 -22.79
CA GLY A 218 -10.45 1.59 -21.82
C GLY A 218 -11.71 0.94 -21.26
N ARG A 219 -12.07 1.30 -20.06
CA ARG A 219 -13.32 0.93 -19.41
C ARG A 219 -13.92 2.13 -18.70
N VAL A 220 -15.20 2.38 -18.94
CA VAL A 220 -15.95 3.41 -18.21
C VAL A 220 -16.43 2.81 -16.87
N VAL A 221 -16.16 3.51 -15.78
CA VAL A 221 -16.65 3.17 -14.43
C VAL A 221 -17.37 4.40 -13.89
N LYS A 222 -18.64 4.25 -13.48
CA LYS A 222 -19.45 5.33 -12.94
C LYS A 222 -19.68 5.18 -11.43
N ASN A 223 -20.05 6.26 -10.78
CA ASN A 223 -20.35 6.31 -9.34
C ASN A 223 -19.17 5.88 -8.45
N VAL A 224 -17.96 6.23 -8.86
CA VAL A 224 -16.74 5.96 -8.09
C VAL A 224 -16.72 6.88 -6.86
N ASN A 225 -16.61 6.30 -5.66
CA ASN A 225 -16.37 7.05 -4.44
C ASN A 225 -14.87 7.18 -4.18
N VAL A 226 -14.28 8.29 -4.60
CA VAL A 226 -12.85 8.58 -4.39
C VAL A 226 -12.48 8.87 -2.92
N GLN A 227 -13.49 9.04 -2.06
CA GLN A 227 -13.31 9.23 -0.61
C GLN A 227 -13.41 7.91 0.17
N ALA A 228 -13.62 6.79 -0.52
CA ALA A 228 -13.56 5.48 0.12
C ALA A 228 -12.13 5.20 0.60
N GLU A 229 -12.02 4.53 1.73
CA GLU A 229 -10.72 4.07 2.22
C GLU A 229 -10.22 2.89 1.38
N THR A 230 -8.95 2.94 0.99
CA THR A 230 -8.28 1.77 0.40
C THR A 230 -8.21 0.66 1.45
N PRO A 231 -8.56 -0.60 1.13
CA PRO A 231 -8.46 -1.69 2.09
C PRO A 231 -7.05 -1.83 2.69
N LEU A 232 -6.95 -2.04 3.99
CA LEU A 232 -5.69 -2.08 4.74
C LEU A 232 -4.68 -3.08 4.13
N TRP A 233 -5.13 -4.24 3.67
CA TRP A 233 -4.26 -5.23 3.02
C TRP A 233 -3.60 -4.68 1.75
N MET A 234 -4.30 -3.84 0.97
CA MET A 234 -3.74 -3.21 -0.23
C MET A 234 -2.79 -2.07 0.15
N GLN A 235 -3.14 -1.26 1.14
CA GLN A 235 -2.25 -0.21 1.66
C GLN A 235 -0.94 -0.80 2.15
N GLU A 236 -0.97 -1.93 2.88
CA GLU A 236 0.23 -2.62 3.37
C GLU A 236 1.08 -3.19 2.23
N LYS A 237 0.48 -3.81 1.21
CA LYS A 237 1.22 -4.30 0.03
C LYS A 237 1.90 -3.15 -0.71
N LEU A 238 1.22 -2.02 -0.92
CA LEU A 238 1.79 -0.82 -1.54
C LEU A 238 2.94 -0.25 -0.69
N ARG A 239 2.71 -0.06 0.62
CA ARG A 239 3.70 0.47 1.55
C ARG A 239 5.00 -0.36 1.53
N ARG A 240 4.89 -1.68 1.61
CA ARG A 240 6.04 -2.61 1.56
C ARG A 240 6.79 -2.56 0.23
N CYS A 241 6.14 -2.05 -0.82
CA CYS A 241 6.79 -1.76 -2.10
C CYS A 241 7.30 -0.32 -2.23
N GLY A 242 7.26 0.47 -1.14
CA GLY A 242 7.71 1.85 -1.12
C GLY A 242 6.73 2.84 -1.76
N ILE A 243 5.47 2.45 -1.94
CA ILE A 243 4.43 3.31 -2.51
C ILE A 243 3.47 3.76 -1.40
N ARG A 244 3.28 5.07 -1.30
CA ARG A 244 2.32 5.66 -0.39
C ARG A 244 0.91 5.52 -0.96
N SER A 245 -0.05 5.07 -0.14
CA SER A 245 -1.48 5.11 -0.45
C SER A 245 -1.96 6.57 -0.55
N ILE A 246 -2.75 6.88 -1.57
CA ILE A 246 -3.24 8.24 -1.87
C ILE A 246 -4.76 8.26 -1.88
N ASP A 247 -5.38 7.50 -2.77
CA ASP A 247 -6.81 7.31 -2.91
C ASP A 247 -7.09 5.95 -3.59
N PRO A 248 -8.28 5.37 -3.45
CA PRO A 248 -8.55 4.02 -3.92
C PRO A 248 -8.35 3.83 -5.43
N VAL A 249 -8.50 4.87 -6.25
CA VAL A 249 -8.31 4.76 -7.70
C VAL A 249 -6.82 4.66 -8.05
N VAL A 250 -6.01 5.55 -7.49
CA VAL A 250 -4.55 5.56 -7.67
C VAL A 250 -3.95 4.29 -7.07
N ASP A 251 -4.40 3.88 -5.89
CA ASP A 251 -3.90 2.69 -5.21
C ASP A 251 -4.17 1.41 -6.00
N ILE A 252 -5.36 1.26 -6.60
CA ILE A 252 -5.69 0.13 -7.47
C ILE A 252 -4.77 0.12 -8.71
N THR A 253 -4.53 1.27 -9.34
CA THR A 253 -3.65 1.33 -10.53
C THR A 253 -2.21 0.96 -10.17
N ASN A 254 -1.69 1.45 -9.04
CA ASN A 254 -0.37 1.11 -8.52
C ASN A 254 -0.29 -0.37 -8.11
N PHE A 255 -1.32 -0.91 -7.48
CA PHE A 255 -1.38 -2.32 -7.11
C PHE A 255 -1.30 -3.22 -8.34
N VAL A 256 -2.09 -2.94 -9.39
CA VAL A 256 -2.07 -3.72 -10.64
C VAL A 256 -0.72 -3.60 -11.34
N LEU A 257 -0.11 -2.41 -11.36
CA LEU A 257 1.23 -2.20 -11.88
C LEU A 257 2.25 -3.06 -11.16
N LEU A 258 2.28 -3.04 -9.82
CA LEU A 258 3.23 -3.83 -9.04
C LEU A 258 2.97 -5.32 -9.12
N GLU A 259 1.70 -5.73 -9.11
CA GLU A 259 1.35 -7.16 -9.16
C GLU A 259 1.58 -7.77 -10.54
N GLN A 260 1.05 -7.13 -11.59
CA GLN A 260 0.97 -7.70 -12.94
C GLN A 260 2.00 -7.14 -13.92
N GLY A 261 2.64 -6.01 -13.59
CA GLY A 261 3.50 -5.27 -14.51
C GLY A 261 2.71 -4.51 -15.58
N GLN A 262 1.42 -4.23 -15.34
CA GLN A 262 0.56 -3.54 -16.30
C GLN A 262 0.27 -2.12 -15.85
N PRO A 263 0.89 -1.10 -16.49
CA PRO A 263 0.57 0.31 -16.24
C PRO A 263 -0.89 0.61 -16.58
N MET A 264 -1.52 1.42 -15.73
CA MET A 264 -2.90 1.85 -15.89
C MET A 264 -3.00 3.36 -15.65
N HIS A 265 -3.93 4.01 -16.37
CA HIS A 265 -4.28 5.41 -16.15
C HIS A 265 -5.76 5.52 -15.80
N ALA A 266 -6.09 6.43 -14.90
CA ALA A 266 -7.45 6.79 -14.56
C ALA A 266 -7.72 8.24 -14.95
N PHE A 267 -8.76 8.46 -15.74
CA PHE A 267 -9.17 9.78 -16.21
C PHE A 267 -10.54 10.16 -15.64
N ASP A 268 -10.70 11.41 -15.27
CA ASP A 268 -12.00 11.95 -14.93
C ASP A 268 -12.86 12.03 -16.21
N LEU A 269 -13.87 11.15 -16.28
CA LEU A 269 -14.74 11.04 -17.46
C LEU A 269 -15.38 12.38 -17.88
N ALA A 270 -15.67 13.25 -16.91
CA ALA A 270 -16.28 14.56 -17.18
C ALA A 270 -15.30 15.53 -17.86
N LYS A 271 -13.99 15.25 -17.82
CA LYS A 271 -12.96 16.08 -18.45
C LYS A 271 -12.51 15.54 -19.81
N ILE A 272 -13.02 14.38 -20.23
CA ILE A 272 -12.73 13.82 -21.55
C ILE A 272 -13.66 14.45 -22.58
N GLU A 273 -13.10 15.25 -23.47
CA GLU A 273 -13.82 15.81 -24.63
C GLU A 273 -13.50 15.00 -25.88
N GLY A 274 -14.52 14.39 -26.50
CA GLY A 274 -14.43 13.65 -27.76
C GLY A 274 -13.83 12.25 -27.67
N GLY A 275 -12.82 12.01 -26.86
CA GLY A 275 -12.20 10.69 -26.70
C GLY A 275 -10.70 10.73 -26.41
N ILE A 276 -10.06 9.56 -26.50
CA ILE A 276 -8.64 9.36 -26.27
C ILE A 276 -7.96 9.07 -27.60
N VAL A 277 -6.87 9.78 -27.91
CA VAL A 277 -6.06 9.57 -29.12
C VAL A 277 -4.64 9.20 -28.73
N VAL A 278 -4.20 8.01 -29.14
CA VAL A 278 -2.84 7.52 -28.95
C VAL A 278 -2.06 7.76 -30.24
N ARG A 279 -1.05 8.64 -30.23
CA ARG A 279 -0.31 9.07 -31.40
C ARG A 279 1.15 9.39 -31.09
N MET A 280 1.95 9.57 -32.10
CA MET A 280 3.25 10.23 -31.95
C MET A 280 3.04 11.75 -31.74
N ALA A 281 3.90 12.36 -30.94
CA ALA A 281 3.91 13.79 -30.71
C ALA A 281 4.34 14.53 -31.98
N GLU A 282 4.00 15.81 -32.09
CA GLU A 282 4.55 16.70 -33.10
C GLU A 282 5.91 17.26 -32.60
N GLN A 283 6.79 17.58 -33.57
CA GLN A 283 8.09 18.19 -33.24
C GLN A 283 7.89 19.53 -32.51
N GLY A 284 8.44 19.68 -31.33
CA GLY A 284 8.33 20.90 -30.52
C GLY A 284 6.98 21.03 -29.78
N GLU A 285 6.15 20.00 -29.78
CA GLU A 285 4.93 19.96 -28.97
C GLU A 285 5.28 20.07 -27.47
N LYS A 286 4.52 20.85 -26.74
CA LYS A 286 4.77 21.13 -25.33
C LYS A 286 3.75 20.45 -24.46
N LEU A 287 4.23 19.81 -23.38
CA LEU A 287 3.42 19.14 -22.38
C LEU A 287 3.82 19.61 -20.97
N THR A 288 2.84 19.97 -20.14
CA THR A 288 3.08 20.28 -18.74
C THR A 288 3.06 18.98 -17.93
N LEU A 289 4.16 18.66 -17.27
CA LEU A 289 4.32 17.47 -16.43
C LEU A 289 3.66 17.65 -15.04
N LEU A 290 3.55 16.57 -14.27
CA LEU A 290 2.95 16.57 -12.92
C LEU A 290 3.67 17.49 -11.93
N ASP A 291 4.96 17.69 -12.10
CA ASP A 291 5.78 18.60 -11.28
C ASP A 291 5.63 20.07 -11.69
N GLY A 292 4.81 20.36 -12.72
CA GLY A 292 4.60 21.70 -13.27
C GLY A 292 5.64 22.14 -14.28
N ASN A 293 6.65 21.34 -14.58
CA ASN A 293 7.63 21.62 -15.60
C ASN A 293 7.02 21.44 -17.00
N GLU A 294 7.46 22.27 -17.97
CA GLU A 294 7.09 22.13 -19.38
C GLU A 294 8.13 21.27 -20.10
N ALA A 295 7.70 20.14 -20.67
CA ALA A 295 8.53 19.31 -21.54
C ALA A 295 8.26 19.64 -22.99
N GLU A 296 9.32 19.79 -23.79
CA GLU A 296 9.25 19.91 -25.26
C GLU A 296 9.44 18.51 -25.87
N LEU A 297 8.43 18.04 -26.60
CA LEU A 297 8.39 16.71 -27.16
C LEU A 297 9.00 16.68 -28.55
N ASN A 298 9.49 15.53 -28.97
CA ASN A 298 9.95 15.29 -30.34
C ASN A 298 9.04 14.27 -31.04
N ALA A 299 9.22 14.11 -32.34
CA ALA A 299 8.38 13.25 -33.17
C ALA A 299 8.48 11.76 -32.86
N ASP A 300 9.46 11.34 -32.04
CA ASP A 300 9.64 9.95 -31.59
C ASP A 300 8.96 9.67 -30.22
N THR A 301 8.32 10.69 -29.64
CA THR A 301 7.62 10.55 -28.35
C THR A 301 6.19 10.05 -28.58
N LEU A 302 5.84 8.92 -27.95
CA LEU A 302 4.46 8.42 -27.94
C LEU A 302 3.65 9.20 -26.90
N VAL A 303 2.51 9.71 -27.29
CA VAL A 303 1.58 10.45 -26.43
C VAL A 303 0.18 9.86 -26.47
N CYS A 304 -0.46 9.85 -25.30
CA CYS A 304 -1.87 9.53 -25.15
C CYS A 304 -2.58 10.80 -24.70
N LEU A 305 -3.28 11.47 -25.59
CA LEU A 305 -3.87 12.77 -25.32
C LEU A 305 -5.39 12.72 -25.26
N LEU A 306 -5.94 13.49 -24.34
CA LEU A 306 -7.34 13.92 -24.34
C LEU A 306 -7.48 15.06 -25.36
N TYR A 307 -8.59 15.15 -26.05
CA TYR A 307 -8.79 16.08 -27.17
C TYR A 307 -8.57 17.55 -26.84
N THR A 308 -8.53 17.97 -25.57
CA THR A 308 -8.52 19.39 -25.18
C THR A 308 -7.63 19.79 -24.02
N SER A 309 -6.99 18.88 -23.33
CA SER A 309 -5.97 19.25 -22.34
C SER A 309 -5.10 18.05 -22.00
N PRO A 310 -3.77 18.20 -21.96
CA PRO A 310 -2.93 17.16 -21.38
C PRO A 310 -3.37 16.97 -19.93
N SER A 311 -3.71 15.73 -19.56
CA SER A 311 -3.92 15.40 -18.16
C SER A 311 -2.59 15.59 -17.43
N PRO A 312 -2.56 16.27 -16.26
CA PRO A 312 -1.34 16.35 -15.47
C PRO A 312 -0.86 15.00 -14.91
N ARG A 313 -1.47 13.90 -15.35
CA ARG A 313 -1.09 12.51 -15.00
C ARG A 313 -0.60 11.69 -16.20
N ASP A 314 -0.39 12.31 -17.35
CA ASP A 314 0.00 11.64 -18.60
C ASP A 314 1.54 11.61 -18.80
N SER A 315 2.30 11.54 -17.73
CA SER A 315 3.77 11.39 -17.77
C SER A 315 4.22 10.09 -17.15
#